data_9999b26c1df475fb7fe68dc37c144d42
#
_entry.id   9999b26c1df475fb7fe68dc37c144d42
#
_cell.length_a   1.000
_cell.length_b   1.000
_cell.length_c   1.000
_cell.angle_alpha   90.00
_cell.angle_beta   90.00
_cell.angle_gamma   90.00
#
_symmetry.space_group_name_H-M   'P 1'
#
loop_
_entity.id
_entity.type
_entity.pdbx_description
1 polymer ?
#
loop_
_entity_poly.entity_id
_entity_poly.type
_entity_poly.pdbx_seq_one_letter_code
_entity_poly.pdbx_strand_id
1 'polypeptide(L)'
;MGLNTVDRKIRILVVDDFATMRKVVRSLLGTLGFTNIQEAEDGAQALRTLQSQPFDFVVSDWNMPNMQGIDLLRAIRADPNLRTLPVLMVTAEAKRENILEAAQAGVNGYIVKPFTAETLREKLDAIFTRLQQSTAATQS
;
A
#
# COMPACT_ATOMS: atom_id res chain seq x y z
N MET A 1 4.14 -19.36 4.18
CA MET A 1 3.41 -18.52 3.21
C MET A 1 2.83 -17.29 3.91
N GLY A 2 2.47 -16.30 3.17
CA GLY A 2 1.96 -15.04 3.71
C GLY A 2 3.06 -14.16 4.28
N LEU A 3 2.72 -13.39 5.31
CA LEU A 3 3.62 -12.40 5.89
C LEU A 3 4.89 -13.02 6.49
N ASN A 4 4.78 -14.22 7.02
CA ASN A 4 5.92 -14.89 7.67
C ASN A 4 7.09 -15.17 6.73
N THR A 5 6.83 -15.26 5.43
CA THR A 5 7.87 -15.54 4.42
C THR A 5 8.36 -14.29 3.71
N VAL A 6 7.84 -13.12 4.08
CA VAL A 6 8.22 -11.84 3.45
C VAL A 6 9.51 -11.32 4.06
N ASP A 7 10.46 -10.92 3.20
CA ASP A 7 11.67 -10.26 3.64
C ASP A 7 11.30 -8.91 4.29
N ARG A 8 11.73 -8.71 5.53
CA ARG A 8 11.44 -7.48 6.27
C ARG A 8 12.26 -6.28 5.78
N LYS A 9 13.17 -6.48 4.84
CA LYS A 9 13.97 -5.40 4.24
C LYS A 9 13.33 -4.79 3.00
N ILE A 10 12.15 -5.25 2.60
CA ILE A 10 11.44 -4.68 1.46
C ILE A 10 11.24 -3.18 1.66
N ARG A 11 11.20 -2.46 0.54
CA ARG A 11 11.04 -1.01 0.55
C ARG A 11 9.57 -0.65 0.46
N ILE A 12 9.09 0.10 1.45
CA ILE A 12 7.69 0.50 1.56
C ILE A 12 7.60 2.02 1.48
N LEU A 13 6.68 2.52 0.65
CA LEU A 13 6.36 3.94 0.59
C LEU A 13 5.05 4.18 1.32
N VAL A 14 5.05 5.06 2.31
CA VAL A 14 3.86 5.48 3.04
C VAL A 14 3.44 6.85 2.54
N VAL A 15 2.21 6.95 2.03
CA VAL A 15 1.69 8.18 1.40
C VAL A 15 0.50 8.68 2.20
N ASP A 16 0.61 9.88 2.76
CA ASP A 16 -0.46 10.54 3.52
C ASP A 16 -0.09 12.02 3.63
N ASP A 17 -1.06 12.91 3.48
CA ASP A 17 -0.81 14.35 3.60
C ASP A 17 -0.63 14.81 5.05
N PHE A 18 -0.97 13.95 6.00
CA PHE A 18 -0.90 14.26 7.43
C PHE A 18 0.34 13.59 8.06
N ALA A 19 1.33 14.41 8.45
CA ALA A 19 2.61 13.92 8.95
C ALA A 19 2.47 12.99 10.17
N THR A 20 1.55 13.32 11.08
CA THR A 20 1.30 12.49 12.26
C THR A 20 0.84 11.09 11.86
N MET A 21 -0.03 10.99 10.86
CA MET A 21 -0.52 9.70 10.38
C MET A 21 0.59 8.90 9.71
N ARG A 22 1.47 9.55 8.95
CA ARG A 22 2.63 8.87 8.36
C ARG A 22 3.50 8.23 9.44
N LYS A 23 3.73 8.98 10.54
CA LYS A 23 4.52 8.46 11.68
C LYS A 23 3.83 7.26 12.34
N VAL A 24 2.51 7.31 12.48
CA VAL A 24 1.73 6.21 13.06
C VAL A 24 1.87 4.96 12.20
N VAL A 25 1.65 5.08 10.90
CA VAL A 25 1.76 3.95 9.98
C VAL A 25 3.17 3.38 9.97
N ARG A 26 4.17 4.25 9.93
CA ARG A 26 5.58 3.84 9.98
C ARG A 26 5.89 3.08 11.26
N SER A 27 5.40 3.58 12.39
CA SER A 27 5.58 2.92 13.69
C SER A 27 4.95 1.53 13.72
N LEU A 28 3.73 1.39 13.21
CA LEU A 28 3.03 0.11 13.16
C LEU A 28 3.76 -0.88 12.24
N LEU A 29 4.23 -0.42 11.09
CA LEU A 29 5.04 -1.26 10.20
C LEU A 29 6.34 -1.69 10.88
N GLY A 30 6.97 -0.79 11.65
CA GLY A 30 8.16 -1.09 12.42
C GLY A 30 7.92 -2.18 13.46
N THR A 31 6.76 -2.15 14.12
CA THR A 31 6.35 -3.19 15.06
C THR A 31 6.29 -4.57 14.39
N LEU A 32 5.95 -4.60 13.11
CA LEU A 32 5.90 -5.84 12.32
C LEU A 32 7.26 -6.23 11.71
N GLY A 33 8.30 -5.45 11.99
CA GLY A 33 9.66 -5.74 11.56
C GLY A 33 10.13 -5.00 10.31
N PHE A 34 9.28 -4.19 9.70
CA PHE A 34 9.66 -3.44 8.50
C PHE A 34 10.37 -2.14 8.89
N THR A 35 11.58 -1.93 8.39
CA THR A 35 12.39 -0.77 8.74
C THR A 35 12.78 0.09 7.54
N ASN A 36 12.61 -0.41 6.34
CA ASN A 36 13.02 0.30 5.12
C ASN A 36 11.83 1.07 4.53
N ILE A 37 11.48 2.16 5.19
CA ILE A 37 10.25 2.91 4.93
C ILE A 37 10.58 4.34 4.53
N GLN A 38 9.98 4.81 3.43
CA GLN A 38 10.02 6.22 3.04
C GLN A 38 8.60 6.79 3.08
N GLU A 39 8.49 8.12 3.08
CA GLU A 39 7.24 8.83 3.19
C GLU A 39 7.05 9.80 2.02
N ALA A 40 5.80 10.01 1.61
CA ALA A 40 5.41 11.02 0.65
C ALA A 40 4.17 11.75 1.15
N GLU A 41 4.04 13.03 0.83
CA GLU A 41 3.00 13.90 1.36
C GLU A 41 1.72 13.89 0.54
N ASP A 42 1.79 13.48 -0.73
CA ASP A 42 0.62 13.40 -1.61
C ASP A 42 0.90 12.42 -2.75
N GLY A 43 -0.14 12.19 -3.56
CA GLY A 43 -0.04 11.24 -4.65
C GLY A 43 0.94 11.65 -5.73
N ALA A 44 1.06 12.94 -6.02
CA ALA A 44 1.98 13.42 -7.05
C ALA A 44 3.44 13.21 -6.64
N GLN A 45 3.78 13.53 -5.39
CA GLN A 45 5.11 13.28 -4.85
C GLN A 45 5.40 11.77 -4.82
N ALA A 46 4.41 10.98 -4.39
CA ALA A 46 4.54 9.54 -4.34
C ALA A 46 4.85 8.96 -5.72
N LEU A 47 4.12 9.39 -6.75
CA LEU A 47 4.33 8.88 -8.10
C LEU A 47 5.74 9.20 -8.60
N ARG A 48 6.21 10.43 -8.39
CA ARG A 48 7.57 10.83 -8.76
C ARG A 48 8.62 9.96 -8.05
N THR A 49 8.40 9.70 -6.76
CA THR A 49 9.30 8.87 -5.95
C THR A 49 9.33 7.44 -6.47
N LEU A 50 8.16 6.88 -6.79
CA LEU A 50 8.06 5.52 -7.32
C LEU A 50 8.72 5.38 -8.69
N GLN A 51 8.68 6.43 -9.49
CA GLN A 51 9.30 6.44 -10.82
C GLN A 51 10.82 6.57 -10.75
N SER A 52 11.36 7.12 -9.66
CA SER A 52 12.79 7.39 -9.51
C SER A 52 13.55 6.37 -8.67
N GLN A 53 12.86 5.57 -7.87
CA GLN A 53 13.46 4.60 -6.96
C GLN A 53 12.64 3.31 -6.92
N PRO A 54 13.26 2.14 -6.71
CA PRO A 54 12.51 0.89 -6.60
C PRO A 54 11.80 0.80 -5.24
N PHE A 55 10.56 0.29 -5.28
CA PHE A 55 9.76 -0.02 -4.09
C PHE A 55 9.06 -1.36 -4.27
N ASP A 56 8.72 -1.99 -3.15
CA ASP A 56 8.08 -3.30 -3.14
C ASP A 56 6.63 -3.25 -2.66
N PHE A 57 6.24 -2.15 -2.02
CA PHE A 57 4.90 -2.02 -1.44
C PHE A 57 4.55 -0.55 -1.21
N VAL A 58 3.27 -0.21 -1.37
CA VAL A 58 2.76 1.15 -1.11
C VAL A 58 1.60 1.08 -0.13
N VAL A 59 1.64 1.92 0.91
CA VAL A 59 0.52 2.16 1.81
C VAL A 59 0.09 3.61 1.59
N SER A 60 -1.11 3.82 1.05
CA SER A 60 -1.56 5.15 0.66
C SER A 60 -2.90 5.51 1.29
N ASP A 61 -2.97 6.72 1.83
CA ASP A 61 -4.24 7.31 2.24
C ASP A 61 -5.12 7.54 1.01
N TRP A 62 -6.44 7.50 1.20
CA TRP A 62 -7.41 7.73 0.14
C TRP A 62 -7.54 9.22 -0.19
N ASN A 63 -7.72 10.05 0.85
CA ASN A 63 -7.99 11.48 0.68
C ASN A 63 -6.72 12.30 0.86
N MET A 64 -6.24 12.87 -0.23
CA MET A 64 -5.03 13.70 -0.24
C MET A 64 -5.22 14.85 -1.22
N PRO A 65 -4.54 16.00 -1.00
CA PRO A 65 -4.57 17.09 -1.97
C PRO A 65 -3.77 16.72 -3.22
N ASN A 66 -3.99 17.46 -4.29
CA ASN A 66 -3.31 17.35 -5.59
C ASN A 66 -3.64 16.06 -6.34
N MET A 67 -3.34 14.90 -5.77
CA MET A 67 -3.65 13.60 -6.36
C MET A 67 -4.14 12.68 -5.25
N GLN A 68 -5.39 12.24 -5.34
CA GLN A 68 -5.98 11.32 -4.36
C GLN A 68 -5.38 9.93 -4.47
N GLY A 69 -5.57 9.12 -3.42
CA GLY A 69 -5.06 7.75 -3.40
C GLY A 69 -5.56 6.90 -4.56
N ILE A 70 -6.84 7.05 -4.94
CA ILE A 70 -7.39 6.30 -6.10
C ILE A 70 -6.70 6.71 -7.39
N ASP A 71 -6.38 8.00 -7.56
CA ASP A 71 -5.69 8.48 -8.75
C ASP A 71 -4.26 7.98 -8.79
N LEU A 72 -3.60 7.94 -7.64
CA LEU A 72 -2.26 7.35 -7.53
C LEU A 72 -2.29 5.87 -7.91
N LEU A 73 -3.26 5.13 -7.40
CA LEU A 73 -3.43 3.70 -7.73
C LEU A 73 -3.60 3.51 -9.23
N ARG A 74 -4.46 4.31 -9.87
CA ARG A 74 -4.67 4.24 -11.31
C ARG A 74 -3.39 4.55 -12.09
N ALA A 75 -2.64 5.55 -11.64
CA ALA A 75 -1.36 5.92 -12.26
C ALA A 75 -0.33 4.79 -12.13
N ILE A 76 -0.27 4.14 -10.97
CA ILE A 76 0.62 2.99 -10.75
C ILE A 76 0.27 1.86 -11.72
N ARG A 77 -1.02 1.54 -11.85
CA ARG A 77 -1.47 0.44 -12.72
C ARG A 77 -1.29 0.76 -14.21
N ALA A 78 -1.29 2.05 -14.58
CA ALA A 78 -1.08 2.48 -15.95
C ALA A 78 0.41 2.56 -16.34
N ASP A 79 1.31 2.59 -15.36
CA ASP A 79 2.74 2.69 -15.62
C ASP A 79 3.32 1.29 -15.86
N PRO A 80 3.94 1.02 -17.02
CA PRO A 80 4.48 -0.32 -17.32
C PRO A 80 5.49 -0.83 -16.31
N ASN A 81 6.19 0.07 -15.62
CA ASN A 81 7.21 -0.29 -14.64
C ASN A 81 6.66 -0.46 -13.24
N LEU A 82 5.44 0.01 -12.96
CA LEU A 82 4.84 0.02 -11.63
C LEU A 82 3.55 -0.80 -11.52
N ARG A 83 3.01 -1.27 -12.62
CA ARG A 83 1.65 -1.82 -12.69
C ARG A 83 1.39 -3.04 -11.77
N THR A 84 2.43 -3.74 -11.34
CA THR A 84 2.29 -4.90 -10.44
C THR A 84 2.62 -4.57 -8.99
N LEU A 85 2.96 -3.31 -8.70
CA LEU A 85 3.32 -2.89 -7.35
C LEU A 85 2.12 -3.05 -6.40
N PRO A 86 2.27 -3.78 -5.29
CA PRO A 86 1.16 -3.94 -4.34
C PRO A 86 0.82 -2.63 -3.65
N VAL A 87 -0.48 -2.36 -3.52
CA VAL A 87 -1.00 -1.14 -2.88
C VAL A 87 -2.04 -1.50 -1.83
N LEU A 88 -1.83 -1.02 -0.60
CA LEU A 88 -2.81 -1.06 0.48
C LEU A 88 -3.37 0.34 0.66
N MET A 89 -4.68 0.48 0.52
CA MET A 89 -5.35 1.76 0.66
C MET A 89 -5.82 1.96 2.10
N VAL A 90 -5.57 3.14 2.66
CA VAL A 90 -6.02 3.51 4.01
C VAL A 90 -7.16 4.50 3.88
N THR A 91 -8.29 4.22 4.53
CA THR A 91 -9.49 5.06 4.42
C THR A 91 -10.11 5.34 5.78
N ALA A 92 -10.74 6.51 5.93
CA ALA A 92 -11.49 6.85 7.15
C ALA A 92 -12.81 6.10 7.23
N GLU A 93 -13.38 5.74 6.08
CA GLU A 93 -14.66 5.01 5.99
C GLU A 93 -14.60 4.00 4.86
N ALA A 94 -15.14 2.80 5.11
CA ALA A 94 -15.25 1.76 4.09
C ALA A 94 -16.60 1.86 3.38
N LYS A 95 -16.80 2.88 2.57
CA LYS A 95 -18.02 3.02 1.77
C LYS A 95 -17.99 2.03 0.60
N ARG A 96 -19.13 1.39 0.36
CA ARG A 96 -19.25 0.35 -0.66
C ARG A 96 -18.79 0.84 -2.04
N GLU A 97 -19.24 2.02 -2.47
CA GLU A 97 -18.84 2.55 -3.77
C GLU A 97 -17.35 2.83 -3.88
N ASN A 98 -16.71 3.25 -2.78
CA ASN A 98 -15.27 3.47 -2.75
C ASN A 98 -14.50 2.15 -2.83
N ILE A 99 -14.97 1.14 -2.11
CA ILE A 99 -14.36 -0.19 -2.12
C ILE A 99 -14.45 -0.79 -3.52
N LEU A 100 -15.61 -0.65 -4.19
CA LEU A 100 -15.78 -1.15 -5.55
C LEU A 100 -14.89 -0.41 -6.54
N GLU A 101 -14.78 0.90 -6.40
CA GLU A 101 -13.90 1.71 -7.24
C GLU A 101 -12.43 1.29 -7.09
N ALA A 102 -11.98 1.08 -5.85
CA ALA A 102 -10.63 0.63 -5.57
C ALA A 102 -10.37 -0.76 -6.14
N ALA A 103 -11.33 -1.66 -5.99
CA ALA A 103 -11.22 -3.02 -6.53
C ALA A 103 -11.10 -3.00 -8.06
N GLN A 104 -11.91 -2.18 -8.73
CA GLN A 104 -11.84 -2.01 -10.18
C GLN A 104 -10.52 -1.39 -10.64
N ALA A 105 -9.94 -0.53 -9.81
CA ALA A 105 -8.64 0.10 -10.10
C ALA A 105 -7.46 -0.83 -9.78
N GLY A 106 -7.69 -2.00 -9.18
CA GLY A 106 -6.65 -2.99 -8.94
C GLY A 106 -5.94 -2.86 -7.61
N VAL A 107 -6.64 -2.44 -6.55
CA VAL A 107 -6.07 -2.38 -5.21
C VAL A 107 -5.84 -3.80 -4.67
N ASN A 108 -4.81 -3.97 -3.84
CA ASN A 108 -4.51 -5.26 -3.22
C ASN A 108 -5.23 -5.45 -1.89
N GLY A 109 -5.63 -4.37 -1.24
CA GLY A 109 -6.40 -4.42 -0.01
C GLY A 109 -6.70 -3.02 0.48
N TYR A 110 -7.57 -2.92 1.49
CA TYR A 110 -7.86 -1.66 2.15
C TYR A 110 -7.95 -1.87 3.66
N ILE A 111 -7.71 -0.82 4.42
CA ILE A 111 -7.79 -0.84 5.88
C ILE A 111 -8.43 0.47 6.34
N VAL A 112 -9.30 0.38 7.35
CA VAL A 112 -10.04 1.54 7.89
C VAL A 112 -9.30 2.07 9.12
N LYS A 113 -9.06 3.38 9.14
CA LYS A 113 -8.40 4.01 10.29
C LYS A 113 -9.42 4.49 11.32
N PRO A 114 -9.08 4.48 12.62
CA PRO A 114 -7.80 4.05 13.17
C PRO A 114 -7.67 2.52 13.16
N PHE A 115 -6.47 2.01 13.02
CA PHE A 115 -6.22 0.56 13.03
C PHE A 115 -5.02 0.23 13.93
N THR A 116 -4.97 -1.02 14.36
CA THR A 116 -3.90 -1.54 15.22
C THR A 116 -2.84 -2.26 14.38
N ALA A 117 -1.69 -2.54 15.01
CA ALA A 117 -0.66 -3.36 14.37
C ALA A 117 -1.20 -4.75 14.00
N GLU A 118 -2.08 -5.32 14.83
CA GLU A 118 -2.69 -6.62 14.54
C GLU A 118 -3.55 -6.60 13.28
N THR A 119 -4.42 -5.58 13.14
CA THR A 119 -5.25 -5.43 11.94
C THR A 119 -4.37 -5.22 10.70
N LEU A 120 -3.33 -4.40 10.83
CA LEU A 120 -2.39 -4.18 9.73
C LEU A 120 -1.69 -5.48 9.35
N ARG A 121 -1.24 -6.25 10.34
CA ARG A 121 -0.61 -7.56 10.12
C ARG A 121 -1.54 -8.49 9.34
N GLU A 122 -2.81 -8.55 9.74
CA GLU A 122 -3.80 -9.41 9.07
C GLU A 122 -3.98 -9.00 7.60
N LYS A 123 -4.06 -7.69 7.33
CA LYS A 123 -4.21 -7.19 5.96
C LYS A 123 -2.98 -7.49 5.11
N LEU A 124 -1.79 -7.26 5.66
CA LEU A 124 -0.55 -7.56 4.94
C LEU A 124 -0.42 -9.06 4.68
N ASP A 125 -0.74 -9.89 5.67
CA ASP A 125 -0.69 -11.34 5.50
C ASP A 125 -1.61 -11.81 4.37
N ALA A 126 -2.83 -11.29 4.31
CA ALA A 126 -3.78 -11.62 3.25
C ALA A 126 -3.26 -11.18 1.87
N ILE A 127 -2.68 -9.99 1.78
CA ILE A 127 -2.14 -9.47 0.52
C ILE A 127 -0.97 -10.35 0.05
N PHE A 128 -0.01 -10.61 0.93
CA PHE A 128 1.17 -11.39 0.55
C PHE A 128 0.84 -12.84 0.25
N THR A 129 -0.11 -13.43 0.97
CA THR A 129 -0.59 -14.79 0.66
C THR A 129 -1.15 -14.84 -0.76
N ARG A 130 -1.98 -13.87 -1.12
CA ARG A 130 -2.58 -13.80 -2.46
C ARG A 130 -1.53 -13.62 -3.56
N LEU A 131 -0.54 -12.75 -3.31
CA LEU A 131 0.56 -12.52 -4.25
C LEU A 131 1.41 -13.78 -4.45
N GLN A 132 1.70 -14.50 -3.36
CA GLN A 132 2.47 -15.74 -3.41
C GLN A 132 1.73 -16.84 -4.15
N GLN A 133 0.42 -16.94 -3.95
CA GLN A 133 -0.42 -17.91 -4.67
C GLN A 133 -0.46 -17.60 -6.17
N SER A 134 -0.58 -16.32 -6.53
CA SER A 134 -0.59 -15.90 -7.93
C SER A 134 0.74 -16.23 -8.61
N THR A 135 1.86 -16.00 -7.94
CA THR A 135 3.20 -16.36 -8.45
C THR A 135 3.33 -17.87 -8.64
N ALA A 136 2.88 -18.66 -7.67
CA ALA A 136 2.93 -20.10 -7.75
C ALA A 136 2.07 -20.61 -8.91
N ALA A 137 0.87 -20.06 -9.09
CA ALA A 137 -0.01 -20.43 -10.20
C ALA A 137 0.62 -20.09 -11.55
N THR A 138 1.32 -18.97 -11.64
CA THR A 138 1.98 -18.54 -12.88
C THR A 138 3.17 -19.46 -13.22
N GLN A 139 3.85 -19.97 -12.20
CA GLN A 139 5.02 -20.83 -12.39
C GLN A 139 4.65 -22.29 -12.71
N SER A 140 3.45 -22.68 -12.39
CA SER A 140 2.99 -24.03 -12.68
C SER A 140 2.28 -24.11 -14.02
#